data_64af5bb62a653dc60c7bd0d4a82f8f24
#
_entry.id   64af5bb62a653dc60c7bd0d4a82f8f24
#
_cell.length_a   1.000
_cell.length_b   1.000
_cell.length_c   1.000
_cell.angle_alpha   90.00
_cell.angle_beta   90.00
_cell.angle_gamma   90.00
#
_symmetry.space_group_name_H-M   'P 1'
#
loop_
_entity.id
_entity.type
_entity.pdbx_description
1 polymer ?
#
loop_
_entity_poly.entity_id
_entity_poly.type
_entity_poly.pdbx_seq_one_letter_code
_entity_poly.pdbx_strand_id
1 'polypeptide(L)'
;RGHRRTYIGSLPGKVVQGMKKAQTSNPLFLLDEIDKLGADYRGDPSSALLEVLDPEQNNTFQDHYLEVDYDLSDVMFVTTANSLQMPQPLLDRMEIIRLSGYTEDEKVEIARRHLIPKQVKDHGLKEGEWSISDEAVRDLIRYYSREAGVRNLERELANLARKAVKEILMNGVTEVNVTPENLDKFAGVRKYRFGEVEDADMLGVVTGLAWTEVGGELLTIESVTLPGKGKVHATGKLGD
;
A
#
# COMPACT_ATOMS: atom_id res chain seq x y z
N ARG A 1 -4.38 -5.38 -25.29
CA ARG A 1 -4.49 -5.97 -26.63
C ARG A 1 -3.12 -6.52 -27.07
N GLY A 2 -3.10 -7.61 -27.88
CA GLY A 2 -1.88 -8.16 -28.45
C GLY A 2 -1.23 -7.27 -29.51
N HIS A 3 -0.10 -7.70 -30.01
CA HIS A 3 0.58 -7.05 -31.15
C HIS A 3 0.05 -7.62 -32.45
N ARG A 4 0.02 -6.80 -33.51
CA ARG A 4 -0.34 -7.30 -34.85
C ARG A 4 0.62 -8.43 -35.29
N ARG A 5 0.08 -9.47 -35.92
CA ARG A 5 0.85 -10.66 -36.36
C ARG A 5 2.03 -10.35 -37.28
N THR A 6 2.05 -9.18 -37.92
CA THR A 6 3.11 -8.72 -38.82
C THR A 6 4.45 -8.47 -38.13
N TYR A 7 4.50 -8.39 -36.80
CA TYR A 7 5.74 -8.15 -36.06
C TYR A 7 6.38 -9.45 -35.58
N ILE A 8 7.69 -9.60 -35.75
CA ILE A 8 8.46 -10.75 -35.24
C ILE A 8 8.35 -10.73 -33.68
N GLY A 9 7.95 -11.87 -33.11
CA GLY A 9 7.78 -12.00 -31.66
C GLY A 9 6.42 -11.49 -31.16
N SER A 10 5.47 -11.21 -32.05
CA SER A 10 4.09 -10.81 -31.66
C SER A 10 3.39 -11.93 -30.88
N LEU A 11 2.63 -11.54 -29.84
CA LEU A 11 1.86 -12.43 -28.98
C LEU A 11 0.45 -11.89 -28.78
N PRO A 12 -0.54 -12.78 -28.52
CA PRO A 12 -1.87 -12.38 -28.09
C PRO A 12 -1.82 -11.52 -26.82
N GLY A 13 -2.80 -10.66 -26.65
CA GLY A 13 -2.95 -9.82 -25.46
C GLY A 13 -3.17 -10.65 -24.19
N LYS A 14 -2.90 -10.04 -23.03
CA LYS A 14 -2.99 -10.71 -21.72
C LYS A 14 -4.38 -11.23 -21.40
N VAL A 15 -5.44 -10.54 -21.84
CA VAL A 15 -6.83 -10.98 -21.63
C VAL A 15 -7.04 -12.33 -22.30
N VAL A 16 -6.74 -12.45 -23.58
CA VAL A 16 -6.91 -13.69 -24.35
C VAL A 16 -6.01 -14.81 -23.82
N GLN A 17 -4.76 -14.49 -23.43
CA GLN A 17 -3.87 -15.47 -22.79
C GLN A 17 -4.44 -15.96 -21.45
N GLY A 18 -5.04 -15.07 -20.67
CA GLY A 18 -5.73 -15.41 -19.41
C GLY A 18 -6.93 -16.33 -19.65
N MET A 19 -7.78 -16.01 -20.62
CA MET A 19 -8.92 -16.84 -20.99
C MET A 19 -8.49 -18.24 -21.44
N LYS A 20 -7.46 -18.31 -22.28
CA LYS A 20 -6.86 -19.58 -22.70
C LYS A 20 -6.35 -20.40 -21.49
N LYS A 21 -5.75 -19.75 -20.49
CA LYS A 21 -5.25 -20.42 -19.29
C LYS A 21 -6.39 -20.87 -18.37
N ALA A 22 -7.45 -20.09 -18.26
CA ALA A 22 -8.62 -20.42 -17.44
C ALA A 22 -9.42 -21.61 -17.99
N GLN A 23 -9.40 -21.83 -19.32
CA GLN A 23 -10.14 -22.91 -20.01
C GLN A 23 -11.65 -22.91 -19.74
N THR A 24 -12.22 -21.75 -19.44
CA THR A 24 -13.64 -21.50 -19.26
C THR A 24 -14.03 -20.18 -19.88
N SER A 25 -15.29 -20.01 -20.28
CA SER A 25 -15.81 -18.75 -20.84
C SER A 25 -16.19 -17.74 -19.77
N ASN A 26 -16.37 -18.16 -18.51
CA ASN A 26 -16.86 -17.36 -17.41
C ASN A 26 -15.92 -17.32 -16.20
N PRO A 27 -14.60 -17.07 -16.36
CA PRO A 27 -13.70 -16.98 -15.23
C PRO A 27 -13.91 -15.69 -14.44
N LEU A 28 -13.44 -15.69 -13.19
CA LEU A 28 -13.13 -14.45 -12.48
C LEU A 28 -11.73 -13.98 -12.94
N PHE A 29 -11.68 -12.78 -13.50
CA PHE A 29 -10.46 -12.20 -14.03
C PHE A 29 -9.98 -11.05 -13.13
N LEU A 30 -8.85 -11.24 -12.45
CA LEU A 30 -8.26 -10.22 -11.59
C LEU A 30 -7.27 -9.35 -12.38
N LEU A 31 -7.50 -8.04 -12.36
CA LEU A 31 -6.60 -7.01 -12.88
C LEU A 31 -6.03 -6.21 -11.71
N ASP A 32 -4.78 -6.47 -11.39
CA ASP A 32 -4.13 -5.87 -10.22
C ASP A 32 -3.45 -4.55 -10.59
N GLU A 33 -3.55 -3.55 -9.70
CA GLU A 33 -2.90 -2.23 -9.80
C GLU A 33 -3.21 -1.48 -11.11
N ILE A 34 -4.49 -1.39 -11.50
CA ILE A 34 -4.91 -0.75 -12.76
C ILE A 34 -4.60 0.76 -12.81
N ASP A 35 -4.43 1.42 -11.68
CA ASP A 35 -4.01 2.82 -11.57
C ASP A 35 -2.58 3.07 -12.06
N LYS A 36 -1.76 2.01 -12.16
CA LYS A 36 -0.39 2.08 -12.70
C LYS A 36 -0.30 1.88 -14.21
N LEU A 37 -1.43 1.68 -14.87
CA LEU A 37 -1.50 1.62 -16.32
C LEU A 37 -1.33 3.02 -16.90
N GLY A 38 -0.10 3.48 -17.02
CA GLY A 38 0.25 4.75 -17.66
C GLY A 38 0.04 4.71 -19.17
N ALA A 39 -0.18 5.88 -19.78
CA ALA A 39 -0.08 6.04 -21.22
C ALA A 39 1.37 5.75 -21.65
N ASP A 40 1.60 4.60 -22.29
CA ASP A 40 2.91 4.27 -22.83
C ASP A 40 2.94 4.65 -24.30
N TYR A 41 4.12 4.94 -24.84
CA TYR A 41 4.36 5.32 -26.25
C TYR A 41 3.80 4.30 -27.28
N ARG A 42 3.35 3.13 -26.81
CA ARG A 42 2.87 1.99 -27.61
C ARG A 42 1.35 1.80 -27.59
N GLY A 43 0.62 2.70 -27.02
CA GLY A 43 -0.85 2.64 -26.95
C GLY A 43 -1.42 3.12 -25.60
N ASP A 44 -2.73 3.37 -25.56
CA ASP A 44 -3.45 3.70 -24.35
C ASP A 44 -4.08 2.44 -23.73
N PRO A 45 -3.48 1.89 -22.65
CA PRO A 45 -4.05 0.72 -21.95
C PRO A 45 -5.44 0.99 -21.37
N SER A 46 -5.73 2.24 -21.01
CA SER A 46 -7.03 2.63 -20.45
C SER A 46 -8.14 2.46 -21.47
N SER A 47 -7.91 2.85 -22.73
CA SER A 47 -8.87 2.61 -23.82
C SER A 47 -9.10 1.11 -24.07
N ALA A 48 -8.08 0.28 -23.94
CA ALA A 48 -8.21 -1.17 -24.08
C ALA A 48 -9.04 -1.76 -22.91
N LEU A 49 -8.89 -1.23 -21.69
CA LEU A 49 -9.71 -1.64 -20.55
C LEU A 49 -11.16 -1.20 -20.69
N LEU A 50 -11.43 -0.04 -21.28
CA LEU A 50 -12.79 0.41 -21.53
C LEU A 50 -13.57 -0.62 -22.36
N GLU A 51 -12.97 -1.16 -23.43
CA GLU A 51 -13.64 -2.19 -24.24
C GLU A 51 -13.85 -3.51 -23.48
N VAL A 52 -12.92 -3.88 -22.61
CA VAL A 52 -13.01 -5.11 -21.82
C VAL A 52 -14.07 -5.02 -20.74
N LEU A 53 -14.18 -3.84 -20.09
CA LEU A 53 -15.08 -3.61 -18.96
C LEU A 53 -16.46 -3.05 -19.36
N ASP A 54 -16.61 -2.60 -20.59
CA ASP A 54 -17.89 -2.06 -21.09
C ASP A 54 -18.84 -3.19 -21.51
N PRO A 55 -19.98 -3.41 -20.82
CA PRO A 55 -20.94 -4.45 -21.19
C PRO A 55 -21.51 -4.30 -22.60
N GLU A 56 -21.50 -3.09 -23.17
CA GLU A 56 -22.00 -2.84 -24.53
C GLU A 56 -20.97 -3.24 -25.61
N GLN A 57 -19.70 -3.37 -25.26
CA GLN A 57 -18.61 -3.63 -26.21
C GLN A 57 -17.86 -4.95 -25.96
N ASN A 58 -17.92 -5.50 -24.73
CA ASN A 58 -17.11 -6.65 -24.35
C ASN A 58 -17.49 -7.96 -25.03
N ASN A 59 -18.71 -8.06 -25.59
CA ASN A 59 -19.16 -9.21 -26.37
C ASN A 59 -18.48 -9.33 -27.75
N THR A 60 -17.90 -8.24 -28.23
CA THR A 60 -17.16 -8.18 -29.51
C THR A 60 -15.72 -7.70 -29.30
N PHE A 61 -15.11 -8.07 -28.16
CA PHE A 61 -13.73 -7.72 -27.87
C PHE A 61 -12.78 -8.26 -28.93
N GLN A 62 -11.95 -7.42 -29.52
CA GLN A 62 -10.99 -7.80 -30.54
C GLN A 62 -9.54 -7.67 -30.09
N ASP A 63 -8.84 -8.79 -30.10
CA ASP A 63 -7.39 -8.82 -29.90
C ASP A 63 -6.66 -8.59 -31.23
N HIS A 64 -5.67 -7.70 -31.22
CA HIS A 64 -4.93 -7.34 -32.44
C HIS A 64 -4.11 -8.49 -33.05
N TYR A 65 -3.80 -9.52 -32.25
CA TYR A 65 -3.08 -10.70 -32.74
C TYR A 65 -4.01 -11.71 -33.36
N LEU A 66 -5.17 -11.94 -32.74
CA LEU A 66 -6.14 -12.94 -33.22
C LEU A 66 -6.99 -12.40 -34.39
N GLU A 67 -7.31 -11.11 -34.36
CA GLU A 67 -8.16 -10.42 -35.35
C GLU A 67 -9.54 -11.11 -35.53
N VAL A 68 -10.05 -11.70 -34.44
CA VAL A 68 -11.40 -12.28 -34.35
C VAL A 68 -12.08 -11.76 -33.10
N ASP A 69 -13.38 -11.64 -33.15
CA ASP A 69 -14.20 -11.22 -32.03
C ASP A 69 -14.19 -12.32 -30.95
N TYR A 70 -14.08 -11.92 -29.70
CA TYR A 70 -14.14 -12.79 -28.56
C TYR A 70 -15.13 -12.24 -27.52
N ASP A 71 -16.08 -13.07 -27.14
CA ASP A 71 -17.11 -12.68 -26.17
C ASP A 71 -16.59 -12.76 -24.73
N LEU A 72 -16.58 -11.62 -24.05
CA LEU A 72 -16.19 -11.47 -22.63
C LEU A 72 -17.38 -11.16 -21.72
N SER A 73 -18.61 -11.22 -22.22
CA SER A 73 -19.83 -10.84 -21.47
C SER A 73 -20.07 -11.68 -20.22
N ASP A 74 -19.63 -12.95 -20.23
CA ASP A 74 -19.76 -13.88 -19.09
C ASP A 74 -18.57 -13.78 -18.10
N VAL A 75 -17.57 -12.93 -18.35
CA VAL A 75 -16.38 -12.80 -17.51
C VAL A 75 -16.63 -11.82 -16.38
N MET A 76 -16.39 -12.24 -15.15
CA MET A 76 -16.40 -11.34 -14.00
C MET A 76 -15.03 -10.70 -13.84
N PHE A 77 -14.96 -9.39 -13.98
CA PHE A 77 -13.71 -8.63 -13.75
C PHE A 77 -13.68 -8.06 -12.34
N VAL A 78 -12.57 -8.30 -11.64
CA VAL A 78 -12.22 -7.65 -10.37
C VAL A 78 -10.95 -6.87 -10.57
N THR A 79 -10.96 -5.60 -10.18
CA THR A 79 -9.80 -4.72 -10.33
C THR A 79 -9.33 -4.22 -8.98
N THR A 80 -8.02 -4.03 -8.81
CA THR A 80 -7.45 -3.36 -7.65
C THR A 80 -6.76 -2.06 -8.07
N ALA A 81 -6.80 -1.06 -7.21
CA ALA A 81 -6.10 0.21 -7.39
C ALA A 81 -5.71 0.81 -6.03
N ASN A 82 -4.60 1.53 -5.99
CA ASN A 82 -4.18 2.30 -4.81
C ASN A 82 -4.68 3.75 -4.87
N SER A 83 -5.05 4.22 -6.06
CA SER A 83 -5.50 5.58 -6.32
C SER A 83 -6.68 5.57 -7.28
N LEU A 84 -7.58 6.54 -7.13
CA LEU A 84 -8.66 6.78 -8.09
C LEU A 84 -8.26 7.79 -9.20
N GLN A 85 -6.97 8.10 -9.33
CA GLN A 85 -6.46 8.95 -10.43
C GLN A 85 -6.46 8.17 -11.75
N MET A 86 -7.64 7.92 -12.27
CA MET A 86 -7.89 7.21 -13.52
C MET A 86 -8.91 8.00 -14.36
N PRO A 87 -8.98 7.77 -15.69
CA PRO A 87 -9.98 8.42 -16.54
C PRO A 87 -11.40 8.15 -16.03
N GLN A 88 -12.21 9.22 -15.95
CA GLN A 88 -13.59 9.15 -15.47
C GLN A 88 -14.43 8.07 -16.19
N PRO A 89 -14.34 7.90 -17.53
CA PRO A 89 -15.08 6.86 -18.22
C PRO A 89 -14.79 5.43 -17.73
N LEU A 90 -13.58 5.20 -17.20
CA LEU A 90 -13.21 3.90 -16.63
C LEU A 90 -13.84 3.71 -15.24
N LEU A 91 -13.83 4.75 -14.41
CA LEU A 91 -14.45 4.73 -13.08
C LEU A 91 -15.97 4.53 -13.17
N ASP A 92 -16.63 5.13 -14.18
CA ASP A 92 -18.08 5.03 -14.39
C ASP A 92 -18.55 3.61 -14.72
N ARG A 93 -17.64 2.72 -15.12
CA ARG A 93 -17.93 1.31 -15.46
C ARG A 93 -17.60 0.33 -14.34
N MET A 94 -17.17 0.84 -13.19
CA MET A 94 -16.75 0.03 -12.06
C MET A 94 -17.57 0.35 -10.82
N GLU A 95 -17.91 -0.69 -10.06
CA GLU A 95 -18.35 -0.53 -8.68
C GLU A 95 -17.13 -0.32 -7.79
N ILE A 96 -17.07 0.83 -7.12
CA ILE A 96 -15.92 1.21 -6.29
C ILE A 96 -16.17 0.80 -4.84
N ILE A 97 -15.43 -0.22 -4.39
CA ILE A 97 -15.41 -0.67 -2.99
C ILE A 97 -14.14 -0.14 -2.34
N ARG A 98 -14.29 0.83 -1.44
CA ARG A 98 -13.16 1.41 -0.72
C ARG A 98 -12.81 0.58 0.51
N LEU A 99 -11.56 0.16 0.59
CA LEU A 99 -10.98 -0.45 1.78
C LEU A 99 -10.15 0.61 2.51
N SER A 100 -10.57 0.98 3.71
CA SER A 100 -9.79 1.90 4.56
C SER A 100 -8.52 1.22 5.09
N GLY A 101 -7.53 2.03 5.49
CA GLY A 101 -6.38 1.53 6.23
C GLY A 101 -6.77 0.98 7.60
N TYR A 102 -5.89 0.17 8.19
CA TYR A 102 -6.08 -0.38 9.52
C TYR A 102 -5.84 0.66 10.61
N THR A 103 -6.65 0.63 11.65
CA THR A 103 -6.41 1.37 12.90
C THR A 103 -5.22 0.80 13.66
N GLU A 104 -4.69 1.53 14.63
CA GLU A 104 -3.57 1.07 15.46
C GLU A 104 -3.91 -0.25 16.17
N ASP A 105 -5.12 -0.37 16.74
CA ASP A 105 -5.54 -1.58 17.45
C ASP A 105 -5.68 -2.78 16.50
N GLU A 106 -6.22 -2.58 15.31
CA GLU A 106 -6.28 -3.63 14.29
C GLU A 106 -4.88 -4.08 13.85
N LYS A 107 -3.93 -3.14 13.69
CA LYS A 107 -2.53 -3.48 13.36
C LYS A 107 -1.85 -4.31 14.46
N VAL A 108 -2.11 -3.99 15.74
CA VAL A 108 -1.62 -4.78 16.87
C VAL A 108 -2.19 -6.20 16.84
N GLU A 109 -3.50 -6.34 16.61
CA GLU A 109 -4.14 -7.65 16.49
C GLU A 109 -3.61 -8.46 15.29
N ILE A 110 -3.42 -7.82 14.14
CA ILE A 110 -2.82 -8.45 12.95
C ILE A 110 -1.39 -8.88 13.26
N ALA A 111 -0.61 -8.03 13.92
CA ALA A 111 0.76 -8.36 14.31
C ALA A 111 0.79 -9.60 15.21
N ARG A 112 -0.01 -9.62 16.27
CA ARG A 112 -0.08 -10.71 17.23
C ARG A 112 -0.53 -12.03 16.61
N ARG A 113 -1.60 -12.00 15.81
CA ARG A 113 -2.22 -13.23 15.26
C ARG A 113 -1.51 -13.78 14.04
N HIS A 114 -0.88 -12.92 13.24
CA HIS A 114 -0.39 -13.31 11.92
C HIS A 114 1.07 -12.99 11.70
N LEU A 115 1.52 -11.73 11.95
CA LEU A 115 2.86 -11.33 11.56
C LEU A 115 3.93 -11.93 12.48
N ILE A 116 3.77 -11.85 13.79
CA ILE A 116 4.73 -12.39 14.75
C ILE A 116 4.90 -13.90 14.58
N PRO A 117 3.83 -14.72 14.56
CA PRO A 117 3.97 -16.17 14.32
C PRO A 117 4.64 -16.49 12.97
N LYS A 118 4.35 -15.71 11.93
CA LYS A 118 5.01 -15.84 10.64
C LYS A 118 6.51 -15.58 10.76
N GLN A 119 6.93 -14.50 11.45
CA GLN A 119 8.34 -14.17 11.61
C GLN A 119 9.09 -15.22 12.46
N VAL A 120 8.47 -15.76 13.49
CA VAL A 120 9.02 -16.89 14.28
C VAL A 120 9.34 -18.06 13.35
N LYS A 121 8.38 -18.46 12.53
CA LYS A 121 8.53 -19.57 11.57
C LYS A 121 9.58 -19.28 10.50
N ASP A 122 9.50 -18.12 9.86
CA ASP A 122 10.36 -17.76 8.72
C ASP A 122 11.85 -17.60 9.11
N HIS A 123 12.11 -17.26 10.38
CA HIS A 123 13.48 -17.10 10.91
C HIS A 123 13.95 -18.31 11.72
N GLY A 124 13.18 -19.39 11.80
CA GLY A 124 13.58 -20.62 12.48
C GLY A 124 13.70 -20.50 14.00
N LEU A 125 13.02 -19.53 14.60
CA LEU A 125 12.94 -19.36 16.04
C LEU A 125 12.02 -20.42 16.66
N LYS A 126 12.38 -20.92 17.83
CA LYS A 126 11.55 -21.84 18.60
C LYS A 126 10.57 -21.07 19.48
N GLU A 127 9.54 -21.76 19.94
CA GLU A 127 8.59 -21.20 20.90
C GLU A 127 9.31 -20.74 22.17
N GLY A 128 9.06 -19.51 22.59
CA GLY A 128 9.70 -18.88 23.76
C GLY A 128 11.06 -18.23 23.51
N GLU A 129 11.73 -18.47 22.38
CA GLU A 129 13.04 -17.84 22.09
C GLU A 129 12.92 -16.33 21.79
N TRP A 130 11.76 -15.89 21.27
CA TRP A 130 11.51 -14.49 20.95
C TRP A 130 10.06 -14.09 21.23
N SER A 131 9.91 -12.96 21.87
CA SER A 131 8.60 -12.34 22.12
C SER A 131 8.70 -10.82 21.99
N ILE A 132 7.56 -10.19 21.77
CA ILE A 132 7.41 -8.74 21.72
C ILE A 132 6.09 -8.36 22.40
N SER A 133 6.13 -7.34 23.27
CA SER A 133 4.93 -6.87 23.96
C SER A 133 4.02 -6.05 23.03
N ASP A 134 2.71 -6.00 23.32
CA ASP A 134 1.75 -5.21 22.56
C ASP A 134 2.11 -3.70 22.59
N GLU A 135 2.68 -3.21 23.69
CA GLU A 135 3.17 -1.83 23.81
C GLU A 135 4.34 -1.57 22.88
N ALA A 136 5.27 -2.51 22.75
CA ALA A 136 6.38 -2.39 21.81
C ALA A 136 5.91 -2.47 20.36
N VAL A 137 4.85 -3.25 20.06
CA VAL A 137 4.22 -3.24 18.73
C VAL A 137 3.56 -1.90 18.45
N ARG A 138 2.88 -1.27 19.43
CA ARG A 138 2.34 0.08 19.29
C ARG A 138 3.42 1.11 19.00
N ASP A 139 4.55 1.02 19.71
CA ASP A 139 5.70 1.89 19.47
C ASP A 139 6.30 1.67 18.07
N LEU A 140 6.35 0.44 17.57
CA LEU A 140 6.74 0.18 16.17
C LEU A 140 5.79 0.84 15.18
N ILE A 141 4.49 0.79 15.42
CA ILE A 141 3.47 1.41 14.57
C ILE A 141 3.65 2.93 14.57
N ARG A 142 3.81 3.55 15.73
CA ARG A 142 3.88 5.00 15.91
C ARG A 142 5.17 5.63 15.43
N TYR A 143 6.30 4.99 15.72
CA TYR A 143 7.62 5.60 15.56
C TYR A 143 8.47 5.00 14.44
N TYR A 144 8.12 3.82 13.90
CA TYR A 144 8.94 3.14 12.89
C TYR A 144 8.20 2.80 11.60
N SER A 145 6.86 2.68 11.64
CA SER A 145 6.07 2.37 10.46
C SER A 145 4.94 3.38 10.26
N ARG A 146 4.97 4.13 9.16
CA ARG A 146 3.93 5.09 8.80
C ARG A 146 3.28 4.64 7.49
N GLU A 147 2.15 3.94 7.61
CA GLU A 147 1.47 3.31 6.49
C GLU A 147 0.00 3.03 6.79
N ALA A 148 -0.86 2.96 5.77
CA ALA A 148 -2.25 2.53 5.92
C ALA A 148 -2.37 1.02 6.18
N GLY A 149 -1.49 0.21 5.59
CA GLY A 149 -1.41 -1.24 5.76
C GLY A 149 -0.49 -1.70 6.89
N VAL A 150 0.13 -2.88 6.69
CA VAL A 150 1.03 -3.53 7.67
C VAL A 150 2.35 -4.01 7.06
N ARG A 151 2.69 -3.63 5.81
CA ARG A 151 3.92 -4.11 5.13
C ARG A 151 5.20 -3.63 5.80
N ASN A 152 5.24 -2.36 6.22
CA ASN A 152 6.42 -1.83 6.90
C ASN A 152 6.50 -2.37 8.33
N LEU A 153 5.36 -2.52 9.02
CA LEU A 153 5.29 -3.18 10.31
C LEU A 153 5.85 -4.62 10.22
N GLU A 154 5.45 -5.38 9.20
CA GLU A 154 5.99 -6.72 8.96
C GLU A 154 7.50 -6.70 8.73
N ARG A 155 8.03 -5.74 7.96
CA ARG A 155 9.47 -5.57 7.74
C ARG A 155 10.22 -5.25 9.02
N GLU A 156 9.66 -4.38 9.87
CA GLU A 156 10.28 -4.06 11.16
C GLU A 156 10.26 -5.27 12.10
N LEU A 157 9.16 -6.02 12.19
CA LEU A 157 9.08 -7.26 12.94
C LEU A 157 10.11 -8.30 12.44
N ALA A 158 10.27 -8.43 11.12
CA ALA A 158 11.31 -9.28 10.53
C ALA A 158 12.72 -8.81 10.91
N ASN A 159 12.98 -7.50 10.98
CA ASN A 159 14.25 -6.96 11.45
C ASN A 159 14.52 -7.31 12.90
N LEU A 160 13.50 -7.19 13.77
CA LEU A 160 13.62 -7.57 15.18
C LEU A 160 13.90 -9.07 15.34
N ALA A 161 13.16 -9.92 14.62
CA ALA A 161 13.35 -11.38 14.63
C ALA A 161 14.78 -11.77 14.22
N ARG A 162 15.32 -11.17 13.14
CA ARG A 162 16.72 -11.42 12.73
C ARG A 162 17.73 -11.01 13.78
N LYS A 163 17.51 -9.89 14.48
CA LYS A 163 18.39 -9.44 15.55
C LYS A 163 18.27 -10.34 16.78
N ALA A 164 17.07 -10.84 17.08
CA ALA A 164 16.88 -11.84 18.12
C ALA A 164 17.65 -13.13 17.83
N VAL A 165 17.57 -13.66 16.60
CA VAL A 165 18.36 -14.81 16.15
C VAL A 165 19.86 -14.55 16.34
N LYS A 166 20.33 -13.35 15.99
CA LYS A 166 21.74 -12.97 16.18
C LYS A 166 22.13 -12.98 17.66
N GLU A 167 21.33 -12.40 18.56
CA GLU A 167 21.60 -12.42 20.00
C GLU A 167 21.66 -13.84 20.55
N ILE A 168 20.73 -14.71 20.14
CA ILE A 168 20.69 -16.12 20.57
C ILE A 168 21.95 -16.85 20.10
N LEU A 169 22.32 -16.74 18.82
CA LEU A 169 23.42 -17.50 18.25
C LEU A 169 24.79 -16.99 18.64
N MET A 170 24.96 -15.66 18.74
CA MET A 170 26.30 -15.07 18.99
C MET A 170 26.59 -14.81 20.47
N ASN A 171 25.57 -14.46 21.23
CA ASN A 171 25.69 -14.06 22.62
C ASN A 171 25.18 -15.13 23.60
N GLY A 172 24.67 -16.27 23.09
CA GLY A 172 24.22 -17.39 23.92
C GLY A 172 22.98 -17.09 24.77
N VAL A 173 22.22 -16.07 24.39
CA VAL A 173 20.97 -15.72 25.08
C VAL A 173 19.91 -16.77 24.73
N THR A 174 19.16 -17.23 25.71
CA THR A 174 18.14 -18.27 25.53
C THR A 174 16.78 -17.70 25.11
N GLU A 175 16.53 -16.44 25.46
CA GLU A 175 15.27 -15.74 25.20
C GLU A 175 15.54 -14.26 24.91
N VAL A 176 14.85 -13.69 23.95
CA VAL A 176 14.85 -12.26 23.63
C VAL A 176 13.42 -11.72 23.75
N ASN A 177 13.17 -10.92 24.77
CA ASN A 177 11.90 -10.25 24.96
C ASN A 177 12.04 -8.77 24.60
N VAL A 178 11.26 -8.32 23.59
CA VAL A 178 11.27 -6.93 23.12
C VAL A 178 10.16 -6.16 23.82
N THR A 179 10.56 -5.11 24.54
CA THR A 179 9.68 -4.17 25.26
C THR A 179 9.96 -2.74 24.80
N PRO A 180 9.10 -1.75 25.13
CA PRO A 180 9.35 -0.35 24.79
C PRO A 180 10.72 0.16 25.24
N GLU A 181 11.21 -0.30 26.41
CA GLU A 181 12.47 0.15 27.01
C GLU A 181 13.71 -0.31 26.24
N ASN A 182 13.64 -1.43 25.52
CA ASN A 182 14.75 -1.97 24.77
C ASN A 182 14.53 -1.95 23.25
N LEU A 183 13.42 -1.38 22.80
CA LEU A 183 13.04 -1.38 21.38
C LEU A 183 14.08 -0.66 20.52
N ASP A 184 14.66 0.42 20.97
CA ASP A 184 15.68 1.20 20.28
C ASP A 184 16.95 0.38 19.99
N LYS A 185 17.34 -0.52 20.90
CA LYS A 185 18.45 -1.47 20.67
C LYS A 185 18.21 -2.34 19.43
N PHE A 186 16.97 -2.76 19.23
CA PHE A 186 16.58 -3.66 18.13
C PHE A 186 16.09 -2.91 16.89
N ALA A 187 15.26 -1.89 17.01
CA ALA A 187 14.68 -1.14 15.90
C ALA A 187 15.59 0.02 15.43
N GLY A 188 16.48 0.51 16.31
CA GLY A 188 17.30 1.69 16.04
C GLY A 188 16.58 3.00 16.38
N VAL A 189 17.07 4.11 15.82
CA VAL A 189 16.52 5.44 16.08
C VAL A 189 15.09 5.55 15.52
N ARG A 190 14.21 6.18 16.28
CA ARG A 190 12.84 6.49 15.86
C ARG A 190 12.84 7.26 14.53
N LYS A 191 12.02 6.81 13.58
CA LYS A 191 11.93 7.39 12.23
C LYS A 191 10.90 8.51 12.13
N TYR A 192 9.87 8.44 12.97
CA TYR A 192 8.75 9.36 12.96
C TYR A 192 8.50 9.93 14.35
N ARG A 193 7.99 11.15 14.39
CA ARG A 193 7.45 11.77 15.61
C ARG A 193 5.95 11.52 15.63
N PHE A 194 5.41 11.16 16.77
CA PHE A 194 3.99 10.89 16.94
C PHE A 194 3.46 11.63 18.14
N GLY A 195 2.42 12.45 17.92
CA GLY A 195 1.68 13.12 19.02
C GLY A 195 2.49 14.14 19.80
N GLU A 196 3.64 14.60 19.31
CA GLU A 196 4.42 15.65 19.96
C GLU A 196 3.68 16.98 19.79
N VAL A 197 3.13 17.50 20.89
CA VAL A 197 2.65 18.87 21.00
C VAL A 197 3.68 19.62 21.83
N GLU A 198 4.04 20.82 21.42
CA GLU A 198 4.91 21.66 22.23
C GLU A 198 4.19 22.03 23.53
N ASP A 199 4.84 21.78 24.67
CA ASP A 199 4.25 21.98 26.02
C ASP A 199 4.09 23.45 26.41
N ALA A 200 4.65 24.38 25.62
CA ALA A 200 4.64 25.81 25.92
C ALA A 200 3.73 26.58 24.94
N ASP A 201 2.93 27.49 25.49
CA ASP A 201 2.16 28.44 24.70
C ASP A 201 3.11 29.39 23.93
N MET A 202 3.09 29.29 22.61
CA MET A 202 3.88 30.15 21.73
C MET A 202 2.98 31.12 20.95
N LEU A 203 3.39 32.40 20.91
CA LEU A 203 2.69 33.42 20.13
C LEU A 203 2.88 33.15 18.62
N GLY A 204 1.77 33.13 17.87
CA GLY A 204 1.79 32.90 16.44
C GLY A 204 1.90 31.43 16.03
N VAL A 205 1.72 30.49 16.97
CA VAL A 205 1.76 29.05 16.71
C VAL A 205 0.39 28.45 17.03
N VAL A 206 -0.12 27.63 16.12
CA VAL A 206 -1.41 26.92 16.29
C VAL A 206 -1.21 25.47 15.88
N THR A 207 -1.72 24.54 16.67
CA THR A 207 -1.78 23.13 16.31
C THR A 207 -3.02 22.87 15.46
N GLY A 208 -2.80 22.50 14.22
CA GLY A 208 -3.82 22.03 13.30
C GLY A 208 -3.96 20.51 13.32
N LEU A 209 -5.11 20.01 12.90
CA LEU A 209 -5.36 18.59 12.68
C LEU A 209 -5.44 18.33 11.18
N ALA A 210 -4.67 17.38 10.69
CA ALA A 210 -4.78 16.90 9.32
C ALA A 210 -5.23 15.43 9.32
N TRP A 211 -6.09 15.10 8.38
CA TRP A 211 -6.38 13.72 8.06
C TRP A 211 -5.50 13.28 6.89
N THR A 212 -4.86 12.13 7.05
CA THR A 212 -4.02 11.54 6.01
C THR A 212 -4.45 10.09 5.77
N GLU A 213 -4.01 9.50 4.66
CA GLU A 213 -4.27 8.07 4.37
C GLU A 213 -3.74 7.13 5.46
N VAL A 214 -2.80 7.58 6.28
CA VAL A 214 -2.21 6.82 7.39
C VAL A 214 -2.82 7.17 8.76
N GLY A 215 -3.83 8.04 8.80
CA GLY A 215 -4.53 8.46 10.01
C GLY A 215 -4.44 9.97 10.26
N GLY A 216 -4.89 10.38 11.45
CA GLY A 216 -4.80 11.78 11.90
C GLY A 216 -3.37 12.19 12.22
N GLU A 217 -3.01 13.42 11.88
CA GLU A 217 -1.69 14.01 12.14
C GLU A 217 -1.84 15.41 12.74
N LEU A 218 -0.98 15.72 13.69
CA LEU A 218 -0.86 17.06 14.23
C LEU A 218 0.09 17.87 13.35
N LEU A 219 -0.35 19.08 12.98
CA LEU A 219 0.45 20.02 12.21
C LEU A 219 0.70 21.26 13.05
N THR A 220 1.94 21.69 13.17
CA THR A 220 2.29 22.97 13.73
C THR A 220 2.23 24.02 12.62
N ILE A 221 1.35 25.00 12.79
CA ILE A 221 1.19 26.15 11.89
C ILE A 221 1.80 27.36 12.57
N GLU A 222 2.89 27.86 12.02
CA GLU A 222 3.58 29.04 12.55
C GLU A 222 3.25 30.25 11.70
N SER A 223 2.97 31.39 12.33
CA SER A 223 2.74 32.65 11.66
C SER A 223 3.59 33.77 12.24
N VAL A 224 4.20 34.56 11.38
CA VAL A 224 4.98 35.72 11.77
C VAL A 224 4.55 36.95 10.96
N THR A 225 4.40 38.07 11.61
CA THR A 225 4.13 39.37 10.95
C THR A 225 5.41 40.13 10.80
N LEU A 226 5.65 40.61 9.57
CA LEU A 226 6.78 41.47 9.24
C LEU A 226 6.29 42.79 8.68
N PRO A 227 7.04 43.91 8.86
CA PRO A 227 6.74 45.17 8.18
C PRO A 227 6.71 44.98 6.65
N GLY A 228 5.61 45.40 6.00
CA GLY A 228 5.47 45.16 4.56
C GLY A 228 4.17 45.73 3.99
N LYS A 229 3.83 45.34 2.76
CA LYS A 229 2.68 45.83 1.97
C LYS A 229 1.41 45.00 2.14
N GLY A 230 1.27 44.23 3.22
CA GLY A 230 0.06 43.43 3.51
C GLY A 230 -0.12 42.20 2.64
N LYS A 231 0.96 41.53 2.23
CA LYS A 231 0.91 40.27 1.50
C LYS A 231 1.06 39.09 2.47
N VAL A 232 0.28 38.04 2.25
CA VAL A 232 0.42 36.78 2.94
C VAL A 232 1.23 35.82 2.07
N HIS A 233 2.27 35.24 2.63
CA HIS A 233 3.07 34.16 2.01
C HIS A 233 2.93 32.90 2.87
N ALA A 234 2.47 31.81 2.28
CA ALA A 234 2.45 30.52 2.92
C ALA A 234 3.55 29.64 2.32
N THR A 235 4.27 28.91 3.17
CA THR A 235 5.33 27.97 2.78
C THR A 235 5.15 26.67 3.55
N GLY A 236 5.57 25.56 2.97
CA GLY A 236 5.47 24.23 3.60
C GLY A 236 5.06 23.18 2.58
N LYS A 237 4.73 22.00 3.08
CA LYS A 237 4.09 20.94 2.29
C LYS A 237 2.59 21.24 2.18
N LEU A 238 2.27 22.20 1.34
CA LEU A 238 0.90 22.55 1.00
C LEU A 238 0.45 21.49 0.01
N GLY A 239 -0.61 20.71 0.34
CA GLY A 239 -1.26 19.83 -0.61
C GLY A 239 -1.92 20.63 -1.73
N ASP A 240 -2.07 20.02 -2.92
CA ASP A 240 -2.83 20.58 -4.04
C ASP A 240 -4.32 20.64 -3.73
#